data_10b09d6b85d6c655382305d18d59dc3b
#
_entry.id   10b09d6b85d6c655382305d18d59dc3b
#
_cell.length_a   1.000
_cell.length_b   1.000
_cell.length_c   1.000
_cell.angle_alpha   90.00
_cell.angle_beta   90.00
_cell.angle_gamma   90.00
#
_symmetry.space_group_name_H-M   'P 1'
#
loop_
_entity.id
_entity.type
_entity.pdbx_description
1 polymer ?
#
loop_
_entity_poly.entity_id
_entity_poly.type
_entity_poly.pdbx_seq_one_letter_code
_entity_poly.pdbx_strand_id
1 'polypeptide(L)'
;YAYSNSLPEMEELLAQNPSVEVVIDLHRDEMPEDRRLVVELDGRPTAQFMFFNGMSRTTKGKIDHLENPYLADNLAFSFQMQVASNEYYPGIARRIYLKAYRYNMHICPKTLLIELGAQNNTLEEIRNACEPLAHILDLVLSGQEPVKEVQE
;
A
#
# COMPACT_ATOMS: atom_id res chain seq x y z
N TYR A 1 -8.93 5.09 17.18
CA TYR A 1 -10.21 5.74 16.79
C TYR A 1 -10.17 6.45 15.42
N ALA A 2 -9.00 6.68 14.79
CA ALA A 2 -8.93 7.38 13.51
C ALA A 2 -9.78 6.67 12.42
N TYR A 3 -9.61 5.37 12.25
CA TYR A 3 -10.37 4.58 11.28
C TYR A 3 -11.88 4.53 11.53
N SER A 4 -12.30 4.49 12.80
CA SER A 4 -13.73 4.54 13.13
C SER A 4 -14.34 5.92 12.86
N ASN A 5 -13.56 6.97 12.98
CA ASN A 5 -14.02 8.34 12.75
C ASN A 5 -14.11 8.66 11.24
N SER A 6 -13.17 8.15 10.43
CA SER A 6 -13.15 8.38 8.98
C SER A 6 -14.12 7.50 8.18
N LEU A 7 -14.54 6.36 8.74
CA LEU A 7 -15.35 5.39 8.02
C LEU A 7 -16.67 5.95 7.46
N PRO A 8 -17.50 6.66 8.23
CA PRO A 8 -18.78 7.19 7.70
C PRO A 8 -18.59 8.13 6.52
N GLU A 9 -17.58 9.00 6.56
CA GLU A 9 -17.26 9.93 5.48
C GLU A 9 -16.76 9.19 4.22
N MET A 10 -15.94 8.16 4.39
CA MET A 10 -15.46 7.32 3.28
C MET A 10 -16.61 6.56 2.62
N GLU A 11 -17.53 5.97 3.41
CA GLU A 11 -18.70 5.27 2.90
C GLU A 11 -19.64 6.21 2.13
N GLU A 12 -19.87 7.43 2.64
CA GLU A 12 -20.67 8.44 1.96
C GLU A 12 -20.01 8.87 0.64
N LEU A 13 -18.70 9.13 0.63
CA LEU A 13 -17.94 9.51 -0.56
C LEU A 13 -18.01 8.43 -1.64
N LEU A 14 -17.85 7.16 -1.27
CA LEU A 14 -17.96 6.06 -2.22
C LEU A 14 -19.39 5.88 -2.75
N ALA A 15 -20.41 6.07 -1.91
CA ALA A 15 -21.81 6.03 -2.34
C ALA A 15 -22.14 7.15 -3.34
N GLN A 16 -21.56 8.34 -3.18
CA GLN A 16 -21.72 9.47 -4.11
C GLN A 16 -20.90 9.30 -5.40
N ASN A 17 -19.86 8.46 -5.38
CA ASN A 17 -18.94 8.26 -6.50
C ASN A 17 -18.81 6.77 -6.86
N PRO A 18 -19.86 6.14 -7.42
CA PRO A 18 -19.88 4.70 -7.68
C PRO A 18 -18.90 4.22 -8.75
N SER A 19 -18.25 5.15 -9.46
CA SER A 19 -17.18 4.84 -10.42
C SER A 19 -15.79 4.68 -9.78
N VAL A 20 -15.65 4.92 -8.47
CA VAL A 20 -14.40 4.70 -7.75
C VAL A 20 -14.16 3.20 -7.57
N GLU A 21 -13.10 2.70 -8.15
CA GLU A 21 -12.72 1.28 -8.10
C GLU A 21 -11.52 1.02 -7.17
N VAL A 22 -10.76 2.06 -6.81
CA VAL A 22 -9.54 1.96 -6.02
C VAL A 22 -9.55 2.97 -4.90
N VAL A 23 -9.20 2.53 -3.71
CA VAL A 23 -9.02 3.39 -2.53
C VAL A 23 -7.59 3.24 -2.02
N ILE A 24 -6.87 4.34 -1.93
CA ILE A 24 -5.51 4.36 -1.39
C ILE A 24 -5.48 5.17 -0.10
N ASP A 25 -5.07 4.53 0.98
CA ASP A 25 -4.83 5.15 2.27
C ASP A 25 -3.32 5.37 2.43
N LEU A 26 -2.87 6.61 2.21
CA LEU A 26 -1.44 6.95 2.16
C LEU A 26 -0.97 7.48 3.51
N HIS A 27 -0.08 6.76 4.14
CA HIS A 27 0.49 7.02 5.45
C HIS A 27 2.00 7.18 5.42
N ARG A 28 2.56 7.53 6.57
CA ARG A 28 3.98 7.41 6.91
C ARG A 28 4.10 6.52 8.13
N ASP A 29 5.00 5.52 8.05
CA ASP A 29 5.25 4.58 9.14
C ASP A 29 5.90 5.26 10.36
N GLU A 30 5.76 4.65 11.52
CA GLU A 30 6.48 5.03 12.74
C GLU A 30 7.66 4.10 12.94
N MET A 31 8.87 4.67 12.99
CA MET A 31 10.13 3.94 13.17
C MET A 31 10.91 4.50 14.35
N PRO A 32 11.76 3.69 15.02
CA PRO A 32 12.73 4.19 15.97
C PRO A 32 13.56 5.34 15.38
N GLU A 33 13.92 6.32 16.20
CA GLU A 33 14.61 7.54 15.75
C GLU A 33 15.95 7.26 15.03
N ASP A 34 16.63 6.19 15.42
CA ASP A 34 17.89 5.73 14.87
C ASP A 34 17.74 4.92 13.57
N ARG A 35 16.51 4.63 13.13
CA ARG A 35 16.23 3.80 11.96
C ARG A 35 15.56 4.59 10.84
N ARG A 36 16.31 4.80 9.77
CA ARG A 36 15.84 5.45 8.55
C ARG A 36 15.89 4.47 7.38
N LEU A 37 14.76 4.30 6.71
CA LEU A 37 14.58 3.33 5.63
C LEU A 37 14.74 4.04 4.29
N VAL A 38 15.90 3.89 3.67
CA VAL A 38 16.28 4.53 2.41
C VAL A 38 16.98 3.50 1.53
N VAL A 39 16.73 3.59 0.24
CA VAL A 39 17.48 2.93 -0.84
C VAL A 39 17.97 4.00 -1.80
N GLU A 40 19.01 3.70 -2.54
CA GLU A 40 19.47 4.56 -3.64
C GLU A 40 18.84 4.06 -4.94
N LEU A 41 18.12 4.94 -5.63
CA LEU A 41 17.57 4.69 -6.96
C LEU A 41 18.11 5.78 -7.90
N ASP A 42 18.84 5.38 -8.93
CA ASP A 42 19.43 6.29 -9.93
C ASP A 42 20.25 7.42 -9.29
N GLY A 43 21.03 7.09 -8.26
CA GLY A 43 21.83 8.06 -7.51
C GLY A 43 21.05 8.98 -6.58
N ARG A 44 19.73 8.74 -6.37
CA ARG A 44 18.88 9.55 -5.50
C ARG A 44 18.49 8.77 -4.23
N PRO A 45 18.65 9.35 -3.03
CA PRO A 45 18.16 8.74 -1.81
C PRO A 45 16.64 8.70 -1.83
N THR A 46 16.07 7.51 -1.74
CA THR A 46 14.64 7.26 -1.93
C THR A 46 14.08 6.52 -0.73
N ALA A 47 13.00 7.01 -0.14
CA ALA A 47 12.36 6.34 0.99
C ALA A 47 11.78 4.99 0.54
N GLN A 48 11.97 3.95 1.36
CA GLN A 48 11.28 2.68 1.15
C GLN A 48 9.81 2.83 1.53
N PHE A 49 8.95 2.11 0.84
CA PHE A 49 7.54 2.01 1.20
C PHE A 49 7.11 0.57 1.55
N MET A 50 5.93 0.43 2.08
CA MET A 50 5.37 -0.85 2.50
C MET A 50 3.87 -0.91 2.20
N PHE A 51 3.43 -2.04 1.66
CA PHE A 51 2.01 -2.34 1.52
C PHE A 51 1.51 -3.02 2.79
N PHE A 52 0.35 -2.59 3.25
CA PHE A 52 -0.21 -3.01 4.53
C PHE A 52 -1.61 -3.61 4.31
N ASN A 53 -1.92 -4.72 5.01
CA ASN A 53 -3.23 -5.35 4.94
C ASN A 53 -3.81 -5.61 6.32
N GLY A 54 -5.05 -5.15 6.49
CA GLY A 54 -5.90 -5.49 7.62
C GLY A 54 -6.60 -6.82 7.39
N MET A 55 -6.36 -7.79 8.25
CA MET A 55 -6.76 -9.19 8.05
C MET A 55 -8.13 -9.53 8.63
N SER A 56 -8.70 -8.69 9.51
CA SER A 56 -9.89 -9.03 10.32
C SER A 56 -9.75 -10.39 11.01
N ARG A 57 -8.52 -10.73 11.41
CA ARG A 57 -8.17 -12.06 11.91
C ARG A 57 -6.99 -11.99 12.88
N THR A 58 -7.05 -12.84 13.90
CA THR A 58 -5.94 -13.10 14.81
C THR A 58 -5.43 -14.53 14.63
N THR A 59 -4.42 -14.93 15.40
CA THR A 59 -3.97 -16.32 15.49
C THR A 59 -5.04 -17.29 16.01
N LYS A 60 -6.11 -16.76 16.67
CA LYS A 60 -7.25 -17.53 17.19
C LYS A 60 -8.38 -17.68 16.17
N GLY A 61 -8.32 -17.03 15.01
CA GLY A 61 -9.35 -17.08 13.97
C GLY A 61 -9.86 -15.69 13.56
N LYS A 62 -10.98 -15.67 12.85
CA LYS A 62 -11.65 -14.44 12.41
C LYS A 62 -12.10 -13.60 13.60
N ILE A 63 -12.17 -12.28 13.39
CA ILE A 63 -12.80 -11.34 14.33
C ILE A 63 -14.22 -11.12 13.83
N ASP A 64 -15.19 -11.77 14.44
CA ASP A 64 -16.57 -11.90 13.94
C ASP A 64 -17.28 -10.57 13.67
N HIS A 65 -17.01 -9.55 14.48
CA HIS A 65 -17.60 -8.22 14.32
C HIS A 65 -16.86 -7.31 13.32
N LEU A 66 -15.78 -7.80 12.69
CA LEU A 66 -15.00 -7.06 11.69
C LEU A 66 -15.07 -7.81 10.35
N GLU A 67 -16.22 -7.81 9.72
CA GLU A 67 -16.37 -8.38 8.38
C GLU A 67 -15.43 -7.67 7.39
N ASN A 68 -14.78 -8.46 6.54
CA ASN A 68 -13.87 -7.98 5.50
C ASN A 68 -14.07 -8.80 4.21
N PRO A 69 -15.14 -8.50 3.46
CA PRO A 69 -15.52 -9.28 2.28
C PRO A 69 -14.46 -9.22 1.19
N TYR A 70 -13.70 -8.13 1.11
CA TYR A 70 -12.69 -7.90 0.07
C TYR A 70 -11.26 -8.28 0.49
N LEU A 71 -11.11 -9.07 1.58
CA LEU A 71 -9.78 -9.45 2.08
C LEU A 71 -8.91 -10.10 1.01
N ALA A 72 -9.47 -11.04 0.23
CA ALA A 72 -8.72 -11.75 -0.80
C ALA A 72 -8.30 -10.82 -1.95
N ASP A 73 -9.20 -9.93 -2.36
CA ASP A 73 -8.95 -8.97 -3.45
C ASP A 73 -7.88 -7.95 -3.05
N ASN A 74 -7.95 -7.42 -1.82
CA ASN A 74 -6.98 -6.47 -1.30
C ASN A 74 -5.59 -7.11 -1.11
N LEU A 75 -5.53 -8.36 -0.66
CA LEU A 75 -4.28 -9.11 -0.60
C LEU A 75 -3.69 -9.36 -1.99
N ALA A 76 -4.53 -9.72 -2.97
CA ALA A 76 -4.09 -9.92 -4.35
C ALA A 76 -3.54 -8.61 -4.95
N PHE A 77 -4.21 -7.48 -4.70
CA PHE A 77 -3.75 -6.16 -5.14
C PHE A 77 -2.40 -5.79 -4.50
N SER A 78 -2.27 -5.94 -3.18
CA SER A 78 -0.99 -5.72 -2.48
C SER A 78 0.12 -6.62 -3.00
N PHE A 79 -0.19 -7.88 -3.33
CA PHE A 79 0.78 -8.82 -3.86
C PHE A 79 1.24 -8.44 -5.27
N GLN A 80 0.33 -8.02 -6.15
CA GLN A 80 0.68 -7.51 -7.48
C GLN A 80 1.60 -6.28 -7.37
N MET A 81 1.28 -5.34 -6.49
CA MET A 81 2.11 -4.17 -6.21
C MET A 81 3.50 -4.56 -5.71
N GLN A 82 3.60 -5.57 -4.82
CA GLN A 82 4.87 -6.07 -4.30
C GLN A 82 5.72 -6.73 -5.40
N VAL A 83 5.10 -7.53 -6.27
CA VAL A 83 5.79 -8.19 -7.39
C VAL A 83 6.34 -7.15 -8.36
N ALA A 84 5.51 -6.20 -8.78
CA ALA A 84 5.94 -5.11 -9.67
C ALA A 84 7.05 -4.26 -9.02
N SER A 85 6.94 -3.95 -7.72
CA SER A 85 7.98 -3.22 -6.99
C SER A 85 9.32 -3.95 -7.02
N ASN A 86 9.32 -5.26 -6.82
CA ASN A 86 10.54 -6.07 -6.81
C ASN A 86 11.17 -6.20 -8.20
N GLU A 87 10.34 -6.20 -9.24
CA GLU A 87 10.79 -6.34 -10.62
C GLU A 87 11.40 -5.03 -11.14
N TYR A 88 10.70 -3.90 -10.94
CA TYR A 88 11.12 -2.62 -11.54
C TYR A 88 12.04 -1.79 -10.65
N TYR A 89 11.89 -1.91 -9.32
CA TYR A 89 12.63 -1.12 -8.33
C TYR A 89 13.12 -1.99 -7.17
N PRO A 90 14.05 -2.91 -7.41
CA PRO A 90 14.51 -3.86 -6.38
C PRO A 90 14.92 -3.17 -5.08
N GLY A 91 14.36 -3.61 -3.97
CA GLY A 91 14.67 -3.09 -2.63
C GLY A 91 13.84 -1.87 -2.19
N ILE A 92 13.03 -1.25 -3.05
CA ILE A 92 12.20 -0.09 -2.66
C ILE A 92 11.05 -0.52 -1.75
N ALA A 93 10.38 -1.64 -2.05
CA ALA A 93 9.27 -2.13 -1.26
C ALA A 93 9.75 -3.05 -0.13
N ARG A 94 9.35 -2.72 1.08
CA ARG A 94 9.46 -3.61 2.24
C ARG A 94 8.45 -4.75 2.09
N ARG A 95 8.58 -5.81 2.88
CA ARG A 95 7.61 -6.93 2.88
C ARG A 95 6.22 -6.43 3.24
N ILE A 96 5.19 -6.99 2.60
CA ILE A 96 3.79 -6.76 2.95
C ILE A 96 3.58 -6.98 4.45
N TYR A 97 2.93 -6.03 5.11
CA TYR A 97 2.67 -6.05 6.53
C TYR A 97 1.22 -6.43 6.83
N LEU A 98 1.02 -7.41 7.68
CA LEU A 98 -0.30 -7.95 8.01
C LEU A 98 -0.67 -7.63 9.45
N LYS A 99 -1.83 -7.03 9.66
CA LYS A 99 -2.37 -6.69 10.99
C LYS A 99 -3.75 -7.30 11.23
N ALA A 100 -4.06 -7.51 12.50
CA ALA A 100 -5.27 -8.21 12.92
C ALA A 100 -6.57 -7.47 12.60
N TYR A 101 -6.62 -6.14 12.75
CA TYR A 101 -7.82 -5.33 12.49
C TYR A 101 -7.99 -5.05 11.00
N ARG A 102 -9.14 -4.48 10.57
CA ARG A 102 -9.48 -4.32 9.14
C ARG A 102 -9.03 -3.00 8.51
N TYR A 103 -8.78 -1.94 9.31
CA TYR A 103 -8.26 -0.65 8.82
C TYR A 103 -9.07 -0.06 7.65
N ASN A 104 -10.39 -0.11 7.72
CA ASN A 104 -11.34 0.29 6.66
C ASN A 104 -11.15 -0.39 5.28
N MET A 105 -10.33 -1.43 5.18
CA MET A 105 -10.08 -2.14 3.92
C MET A 105 -11.26 -3.00 3.44
N HIS A 106 -12.39 -2.95 4.12
CA HIS A 106 -13.63 -3.65 3.76
C HIS A 106 -14.55 -2.84 2.84
N ILE A 107 -14.20 -1.61 2.53
CA ILE A 107 -15.07 -0.67 1.79
C ILE A 107 -14.98 -0.81 0.27
N CYS A 108 -13.88 -1.35 -0.25
CA CYS A 108 -13.64 -1.48 -1.68
C CYS A 108 -12.73 -2.68 -1.98
N PRO A 109 -12.93 -3.42 -3.10
CA PRO A 109 -12.12 -4.59 -3.46
C PRO A 109 -10.69 -4.28 -3.90
N LYS A 110 -10.33 -3.02 -4.08
CA LYS A 110 -8.95 -2.56 -4.32
C LYS A 110 -8.60 -1.45 -3.34
N THR A 111 -8.71 -1.76 -2.04
CA THR A 111 -8.23 -0.87 -0.98
C THR A 111 -6.80 -1.22 -0.63
N LEU A 112 -5.90 -0.24 -0.68
CA LEU A 112 -4.49 -0.39 -0.39
C LEU A 112 -4.03 0.66 0.61
N LEU A 113 -3.54 0.22 1.77
CA LEU A 113 -2.82 1.10 2.69
C LEU A 113 -1.34 1.03 2.37
N ILE A 114 -0.72 2.20 2.19
CA ILE A 114 0.69 2.35 1.83
C ILE A 114 1.38 3.18 2.91
N GLU A 115 2.40 2.61 3.51
CA GLU A 115 3.33 3.35 4.35
C GLU A 115 4.48 3.88 3.46
N LEU A 116 4.40 5.13 3.05
CA LEU A 116 5.40 5.79 2.20
C LEU A 116 6.49 6.43 3.06
N GLY A 117 7.56 5.69 3.29
CA GLY A 117 8.60 6.07 4.23
C GLY A 117 8.12 6.10 5.68
N ALA A 118 8.84 6.82 6.52
CA ALA A 118 8.56 6.99 7.94
C ALA A 118 8.73 8.46 8.37
N GLN A 119 8.39 8.78 9.62
CA GLN A 119 8.48 10.14 10.15
C GLN A 119 9.89 10.73 10.11
N ASN A 120 10.93 9.90 10.10
CA ASN A 120 12.34 10.29 10.07
C ASN A 120 12.96 10.35 8.64
N ASN A 121 12.18 10.07 7.60
CA ASN A 121 12.60 10.35 6.23
C ASN A 121 12.49 11.84 5.90
N THR A 122 13.41 12.34 5.08
CA THR A 122 13.36 13.71 4.55
C THR A 122 12.23 13.85 3.53
N LEU A 123 11.81 15.10 3.30
CA LEU A 123 10.81 15.40 2.27
C LEU A 123 11.30 15.00 0.87
N GLU A 124 12.60 15.16 0.61
CA GLU A 124 13.22 14.77 -0.66
C GLU A 124 13.11 13.26 -0.89
N GLU A 125 13.46 12.44 0.10
CA GLU A 125 13.35 10.98 0.02
C GLU A 125 11.92 10.50 -0.22
N ILE A 126 10.95 11.13 0.44
CA ILE A 126 9.53 10.85 0.22
C ILE A 126 9.11 11.22 -1.20
N ARG A 127 9.51 12.40 -1.70
CA ARG A 127 9.19 12.82 -3.07
C ARG A 127 9.82 11.90 -4.10
N ASN A 128 11.08 11.49 -3.89
CA ASN A 128 11.75 10.54 -4.78
C ASN A 128 11.04 9.19 -4.85
N ALA A 129 10.36 8.77 -3.76
CA ALA A 129 9.59 7.53 -3.72
C ALA A 129 8.21 7.63 -4.42
N CYS A 130 7.68 8.85 -4.65
CA CYS A 130 6.39 9.03 -5.30
C CYS A 130 6.41 8.60 -6.77
N GLU A 131 7.49 8.87 -7.49
CA GLU A 131 7.63 8.51 -8.92
C GLU A 131 7.58 6.98 -9.14
N PRO A 132 8.44 6.16 -8.49
CA PRO A 132 8.36 4.72 -8.61
C PRO A 132 7.03 4.14 -8.10
N LEU A 133 6.44 4.69 -7.03
CA LEU A 133 5.15 4.25 -6.56
C LEU A 133 4.03 4.50 -7.58
N ALA A 134 4.01 5.68 -8.21
CA ALA A 134 3.05 6.03 -9.25
C ALA A 134 3.20 5.11 -10.48
N HIS A 135 4.44 4.83 -10.90
CA HIS A 135 4.70 3.91 -12.01
C HIS A 135 4.21 2.50 -11.72
N ILE A 136 4.46 1.97 -10.51
CA ILE A 136 4.00 0.64 -10.12
C ILE A 136 2.46 0.58 -10.07
N LEU A 137 1.81 1.64 -9.56
CA LEU A 137 0.35 1.75 -9.56
C LEU A 137 -0.21 1.73 -10.99
N ASP A 138 0.40 2.49 -11.90
CA ASP A 138 0.00 2.52 -13.31
C ASP A 138 0.10 1.14 -13.96
N LEU A 139 1.22 0.45 -13.81
CA LEU A 139 1.43 -0.91 -14.33
C LEU A 139 0.37 -1.88 -13.83
N VAL A 140 0.12 -1.90 -12.53
CA VAL A 140 -0.82 -2.86 -11.92
C VAL A 140 -2.27 -2.53 -12.27
N LEU A 141 -2.65 -1.25 -12.29
CA LEU A 141 -4.03 -0.84 -12.55
C LEU A 141 -4.38 -0.85 -14.05
N SER A 142 -3.41 -0.57 -14.93
CA SER A 142 -3.61 -0.67 -16.39
C SER A 142 -3.63 -2.11 -16.90
N GLY A 143 -3.15 -3.08 -16.10
CA GLY A 143 -3.01 -4.48 -16.50
C GLY A 143 -1.94 -4.69 -17.58
N GLN A 144 -1.02 -3.75 -17.74
CA GLN A 144 0.11 -3.92 -18.66
C GLN A 144 1.06 -4.99 -18.11
N GLU A 145 1.32 -6.01 -18.93
CA GLU A 145 2.40 -6.93 -18.60
C GLU A 145 3.75 -6.20 -18.72
N PRO A 146 4.70 -6.48 -17.79
CA PRO A 146 6.02 -5.88 -17.87
C PRO A 146 6.66 -6.21 -19.24
N VAL A 147 7.07 -5.17 -19.93
CA VAL A 147 7.86 -5.32 -21.15
C VAL A 147 9.22 -5.90 -20.71
N LYS A 148 9.41 -7.19 -20.88
CA LYS A 148 10.74 -7.80 -20.71
C LYS A 148 11.59 -7.29 -21.85
N GLU A 149 12.50 -6.34 -21.56
CA GLU A 149 13.61 -6.08 -22.46
C GLU A 149 14.40 -7.39 -22.59
N VAL A 150 14.32 -8.00 -23.75
CA VAL A 150 15.19 -9.12 -24.11
C VAL A 150 16.59 -8.52 -24.22
N GLN A 151 17.43 -8.72 -23.20
CA GLN A 151 18.86 -8.45 -23.32
C GLN A 151 19.41 -9.42 -24.37
N GLU A 152 19.78 -8.87 -25.54
CA GLU A 152 20.58 -9.56 -26.56
C GLU A 152 22.03 -9.79 -26.07
#